data_5fa0cbcacbb8d56aec3df9ff341e68af
#
_entry.id   5fa0cbcacbb8d56aec3df9ff341e68af
#
_cell.length_a   1.000
_cell.length_b   1.000
_cell.length_c   1.000
_cell.angle_alpha   90.00
_cell.angle_beta   90.00
_cell.angle_gamma   90.00
#
_symmetry.space_group_name_H-M   'P 1'
#
loop_
_entity.id
_entity.type
_entity.pdbx_description
1 polymer ?
#
loop_
_entity_poly.entity_id
_entity_poly.type
_entity_poly.pdbx_seq_one_letter_code
_entity_poly.pdbx_strand_id
1 'polypeptide(L)'
;MHYRNGREAKNGDTIVQIGNDGKISGLGVLYNAMPGNDYCNGSIAPIMPPGICACLCDCLHVEDVAALLKEKGLDQRPAGK
;
A
#
# COMPACT_ATOMS: atom_id res chain seq x y z
N MET A 1 10.80 1.64 -9.50
CA MET A 1 10.17 1.55 -8.17
C MET A 1 9.00 0.59 -8.21
N HIS A 2 8.99 -0.33 -7.27
CA HIS A 2 8.02 -1.42 -7.26
C HIS A 2 7.50 -1.69 -5.85
N TYR A 3 6.26 -2.12 -5.77
CA TYR A 3 5.67 -2.58 -4.52
C TYR A 3 6.19 -3.97 -4.14
N ARG A 4 5.78 -4.46 -2.97
CA ARG A 4 6.24 -5.74 -2.43
C ARG A 4 6.04 -6.92 -3.37
N ASN A 5 4.96 -6.91 -4.15
CA ASN A 5 4.63 -8.01 -5.07
C ASN A 5 5.22 -7.82 -6.47
N GLY A 6 6.06 -6.80 -6.68
CA GLY A 6 6.67 -6.55 -7.98
C GLY A 6 5.89 -5.64 -8.91
N ARG A 7 4.69 -5.22 -8.52
CA ARG A 7 3.91 -4.27 -9.32
C ARG A 7 4.62 -2.92 -9.36
N GLU A 8 4.69 -2.30 -10.53
CA GLU A 8 5.30 -0.99 -10.68
C GLU A 8 4.52 0.07 -9.90
N ALA A 9 5.26 0.89 -9.15
CA ALA A 9 4.67 1.95 -8.33
C ALA A 9 4.62 3.26 -9.12
N LYS A 10 3.52 3.99 -8.96
CA LYS A 10 3.33 5.29 -9.58
C LYS A 10 2.73 6.26 -8.56
N ASN A 11 3.19 7.51 -8.60
CA ASN A 11 2.57 8.56 -7.81
C ASN A 11 1.09 8.67 -8.20
N GLY A 12 0.23 8.82 -7.20
CA GLY A 12 -1.22 8.82 -7.40
C GLY A 12 -1.88 7.49 -7.13
N ASP A 13 -1.10 6.40 -6.99
CA ASP A 13 -1.67 5.11 -6.62
C ASP A 13 -2.23 5.15 -5.21
N THR A 14 -3.36 4.49 -5.01
CA THR A 14 -3.87 4.24 -3.66
C THR A 14 -3.24 2.96 -3.16
N ILE A 15 -2.57 3.05 -2.01
CA ILE A 15 -1.75 1.97 -1.49
C ILE A 15 -1.94 1.78 0.01
N VAL A 16 -1.51 0.62 0.50
CA VAL A 16 -1.41 0.35 1.93
C VAL A 16 0.04 0.01 2.24
N GLN A 17 0.52 0.40 3.43
CA GLN A 17 1.82 -0.02 3.93
C GLN A 17 1.62 -1.00 5.07
N ILE A 18 2.41 -2.08 5.04
CA ILE A 18 2.36 -3.14 6.03
C ILE A 18 3.56 -3.01 6.95
N GLY A 19 3.31 -2.92 8.25
CA GLY A 19 4.38 -2.83 9.24
C GLY A 19 5.04 -4.16 9.52
N ASN A 20 6.10 -4.13 10.34
CA ASN A 20 6.84 -5.33 10.71
C ASN A 20 5.98 -6.34 11.48
N ASP A 21 4.93 -5.88 12.12
CA ASP A 21 3.98 -6.72 12.86
C ASP A 21 2.88 -7.30 11.97
N GLY A 22 2.95 -7.05 10.67
CA GLY A 22 1.94 -7.50 9.72
C GLY A 22 0.69 -6.66 9.66
N LYS A 23 0.61 -5.58 10.43
CA LYS A 23 -0.55 -4.69 10.44
C LYS A 23 -0.37 -3.55 9.46
N ILE A 24 -1.48 -3.00 9.00
CA ILE A 24 -1.45 -1.84 8.12
C ILE A 24 -1.02 -0.63 8.93
N SER A 25 0.09 -0.01 8.52
CA SER A 25 0.66 1.15 9.19
C SER A 25 0.51 2.43 8.39
N GLY A 26 0.14 2.34 7.12
CA GLY A 26 -0.09 3.50 6.27
C GLY A 26 -1.17 3.19 5.26
N LEU A 27 -1.92 4.20 4.85
CA LEU A 27 -3.03 4.04 3.93
C LEU A 27 -3.32 5.37 3.23
N GLY A 28 -3.39 5.34 1.92
CA GLY A 28 -3.75 6.52 1.17
C GLY A 28 -3.09 6.57 -0.18
N VAL A 29 -2.84 7.78 -0.65
CA VAL A 29 -2.30 8.03 -1.99
C VAL A 29 -0.80 8.28 -1.92
N LEU A 30 -0.06 7.57 -2.75
CA LEU A 30 1.38 7.74 -2.87
C LEU A 30 1.71 9.06 -3.56
N TYR A 31 2.66 9.82 -3.00
CA TYR A 31 3.14 11.05 -3.63
C TYR A 31 4.63 11.24 -3.34
N ASN A 32 5.28 12.08 -4.15
CA ASN A 32 6.71 12.39 -4.04
C ASN A 32 7.63 11.18 -4.16
N ALA A 33 7.16 10.08 -4.73
CA ALA A 33 8.03 8.95 -4.99
C ALA A 33 8.94 9.26 -6.17
N MET A 34 10.22 8.86 -6.05
CA MET A 34 11.23 9.16 -7.07
C MET A 34 11.89 7.85 -7.55
N PRO A 35 11.92 7.61 -8.86
CA PRO A 35 12.62 6.43 -9.39
C PRO A 35 14.10 6.42 -9.01
N GLY A 36 14.65 5.23 -8.79
CA GLY A 36 16.06 5.08 -8.49
C GLY A 36 16.43 5.19 -7.03
N ASN A 37 15.47 5.44 -6.16
CA ASN A 37 15.68 5.45 -4.72
C ASN A 37 15.40 4.07 -4.15
N ASP A 38 16.39 3.45 -3.54
CA ASP A 38 16.27 2.08 -3.03
C ASP A 38 15.75 1.98 -1.60
N TYR A 39 15.47 3.13 -0.97
CA TYR A 39 15.02 3.17 0.43
C TYR A 39 13.61 3.72 0.52
N CYS A 40 13.37 4.49 1.55
CA CYS A 40 12.11 5.22 1.68
C CYS A 40 11.91 6.07 0.45
N ASN A 41 10.91 5.77 -0.35
CA ASN A 41 10.83 6.35 -1.66
C ASN A 41 9.72 7.38 -1.82
N GLY A 42 8.76 7.41 -0.94
CA GLY A 42 7.67 8.36 -1.10
C GLY A 42 6.95 8.62 0.18
N SER A 43 5.85 9.32 0.05
CA SER A 43 4.98 9.65 1.17
C SER A 43 3.56 9.17 0.87
N ILE A 44 2.78 8.94 1.92
CA ILE A 44 1.40 8.47 1.81
C ILE A 44 0.50 9.49 2.51
N ALA A 45 -0.55 9.92 1.85
CA ALA A 45 -1.54 10.83 2.44
C ALA A 45 -2.92 10.17 2.40
N PRO A 46 -3.75 10.26 3.44
CA PRO A 46 -3.55 11.03 4.67
C PRO A 46 -2.89 10.25 5.81
N ILE A 47 -2.82 8.91 5.74
CA ILE A 47 -2.32 8.10 6.85
C ILE A 47 -0.94 7.56 6.50
N MET A 48 0.06 7.97 7.27
CA MET A 48 1.43 7.56 7.05
C MET A 48 2.03 7.03 8.34
N PRO A 49 2.89 5.98 8.26
CA PRO A 49 3.54 5.45 9.45
C PRO A 49 4.50 6.48 10.05
N PRO A 50 4.89 6.32 11.33
CA PRO A 50 5.91 7.17 11.92
C PRO A 50 7.19 7.11 11.09
N GLY A 51 7.74 8.28 10.79
CA GLY A 51 8.92 8.40 9.95
C GLY A 51 8.71 9.45 8.89
N ILE A 52 9.75 9.70 8.08
CA ILE A 52 9.72 10.77 7.08
C ILE A 52 9.36 10.29 5.69
N CYS A 53 9.29 8.98 5.48
CA CYS A 53 8.94 8.43 4.17
C CYS A 53 8.50 6.98 4.28
N ALA A 54 7.85 6.49 3.23
CA ALA A 54 7.39 5.12 3.14
C ALA A 54 8.33 4.31 2.26
N CYS A 55 8.56 3.05 2.62
CA CYS A 55 9.30 2.11 1.79
C CYS A 55 8.32 1.36 0.89
N LEU A 56 8.46 1.52 -0.42
CA LEU A 56 7.53 0.88 -1.36
C LEU A 56 7.58 -0.64 -1.28
N CYS A 57 8.72 -1.21 -0.88
CA CYS A 57 8.82 -2.66 -0.67
C CYS A 57 7.95 -3.18 0.47
N ASP A 58 7.41 -2.29 1.31
CA ASP A 58 6.46 -2.64 2.36
C ASP A 58 5.02 -2.35 1.95
N CYS A 59 4.79 -1.91 0.73
CA CYS A 59 3.49 -1.44 0.27
C CYS A 59 2.86 -2.35 -0.76
N LEU A 60 1.53 -2.32 -0.82
CA LEU A 60 0.74 -3.00 -1.84
C LEU A 60 -0.27 -2.03 -2.44
N HIS A 61 -0.50 -2.16 -3.74
CA HIS A 61 -1.55 -1.41 -4.42
C HIS A 61 -2.92 -1.93 -3.97
N VAL A 62 -3.90 -1.03 -3.83
CA VAL A 62 -5.23 -1.44 -3.33
C VAL A 62 -5.91 -2.45 -4.26
N GLU A 63 -5.65 -2.42 -5.57
CA GLU A 63 -6.22 -3.41 -6.48
C GLU A 63 -5.74 -4.81 -6.14
N ASP A 64 -4.49 -4.96 -5.73
CA ASP A 64 -3.94 -6.25 -5.33
C ASP A 64 -4.49 -6.68 -3.98
N VAL A 65 -4.73 -5.73 -3.07
CA VAL A 65 -5.41 -6.01 -1.80
C VAL A 65 -6.84 -6.45 -2.06
N ALA A 66 -7.54 -5.79 -2.98
CA ALA A 66 -8.90 -6.17 -3.34
C ALA A 66 -8.96 -7.59 -3.90
N ALA A 67 -7.96 -8.00 -4.68
CA ALA A 67 -7.90 -9.36 -5.19
C ALA A 67 -7.75 -10.37 -4.06
N LEU A 68 -6.96 -10.05 -3.02
CA LEU A 68 -6.83 -10.89 -1.84
C LEU A 68 -8.15 -10.99 -1.07
N LEU A 69 -8.87 -9.87 -0.94
CA LEU A 69 -10.17 -9.87 -0.27
C LEU A 69 -11.17 -10.75 -1.01
N LYS A 70 -11.17 -10.68 -2.33
CA LYS A 70 -12.04 -11.51 -3.16
C LYS A 70 -11.72 -13.00 -2.97
N GLU A 71 -10.44 -13.33 -2.92
CA GLU A 71 -10.00 -14.70 -2.71
C GLU A 71 -10.49 -15.24 -1.37
N LYS A 72 -10.57 -14.40 -0.35
CA LYS A 72 -11.04 -14.77 0.99
C LYS A 72 -12.55 -14.61 1.17
N GLY A 73 -13.27 -14.18 0.14
CA GLY A 73 -14.71 -13.96 0.22
C GLY A 73 -15.11 -12.72 1.01
N LEU A 74 -14.17 -11.83 1.28
CA LEU A 74 -14.41 -10.63 2.08
C LEU A 74 -14.86 -9.42 1.26
N ASP A 75 -14.90 -9.55 -0.04
CA ASP A 75 -15.34 -8.48 -0.95
C ASP A 75 -16.86 -8.37 -1.04
N GLN A 76 -17.60 -9.27 -0.41
CA GLN A 76 -19.05 -9.32 -0.48
C GLN A 76 -19.68 -9.00 0.87
N ARG A 77 -20.82 -8.32 0.82
CA ARG A 77 -21.58 -8.00 2.05
C ARG A 77 -22.27 -9.25 2.58
N PRO A 78 -22.26 -9.44 3.91
CA PRO A 78 -23.02 -10.55 4.50
C PRO A 78 -24.50 -10.41 4.20
N ALA A 79 -25.17 -11.55 3.99
CA ALA A 79 -26.61 -11.57 3.77
C ALA A 79 -27.34 -11.09 5.03
N GLY A 80 -28.36 -10.27 4.85
CA GLY A 80 -29.19 -9.80 5.96
C GLY A 80 -28.58 -8.67 6.80
N LYS A 81 -27.51 -8.06 6.35
CA LYS A 81 -26.85 -6.97 7.09
C LYS A 81 -26.93 -5.64 6.38
#